data_2a3d230478ec9f66a6b768c84dffa5df
#
_entry.id   2a3d230478ec9f66a6b768c84dffa5df
#
_cell.length_a   1.000
_cell.length_b   1.000
_cell.length_c   1.000
_cell.angle_alpha   90.00
_cell.angle_beta   90.00
_cell.angle_gamma   90.00
#
_symmetry.space_group_name_H-M   'P 1'
#
loop_
_entity.id
_entity.type
_entity.pdbx_description
1 polymer ?
#
loop_
_entity_poly.entity_id
_entity_poly.type
_entity_poly.pdbx_seq_one_letter_code
_entity_poly.pdbx_strand_id
1 'polypeptide(L)'
;MSPEEIAEMLFRALMNADEAMMAAMARAAVTQFAGMEPGRPVGGTYYLYRTLRNLDLDGMMDRLMEEAQERTDGDMTPLQERLEREEFENRIEDLKREIEAEIRRRLVADRGVEAMAKTLRKPLPEDVDFMHSSREEMANIRKAIQPLTRKLAARLARKRKHKRKGPLDFRATVRQSLSYGGVPAEPRFRNPRPNKPELIVVADISGSVAAFARFTLHLVYALQNQFSKVRSFVFIDGLDEVTHMFQDEEDITNAVHRVNTEADVVWVDGHSDYGHAFGVFWENFGSEINSKSTVMFLGDARNNYHATNAWVIKETAKKARSVFWLNPEPKSYWDTGDSVITEYATHTDGVFECRNLRQLEGFVDHLA
;
A
#
# COMPACT_ATOMS: atom_id res chain seq x y z
N MET A 1 24.76 -26.64 5.26
CA MET A 1 23.74 -26.93 4.23
C MET A 1 23.79 -25.81 3.21
N SER A 2 23.80 -26.16 1.93
CA SER A 2 23.73 -25.14 0.88
C SER A 2 22.31 -24.52 0.82
N PRO A 3 22.14 -23.34 0.23
CA PRO A 3 20.82 -22.76 -0.01
C PRO A 3 19.86 -23.70 -0.75
N GLU A 4 20.39 -24.42 -1.76
CA GLU A 4 19.61 -25.37 -2.56
C GLU A 4 19.18 -26.60 -1.73
N GLU A 5 20.05 -27.11 -0.83
CA GLU A 5 19.70 -28.21 0.06
C GLU A 5 18.58 -27.80 1.04
N ILE A 6 18.62 -26.58 1.56
CA ILE A 6 17.57 -26.06 2.43
C ILE A 6 16.24 -25.97 1.69
N ALA A 7 16.24 -25.41 0.48
CA ALA A 7 15.04 -25.28 -0.34
C ALA A 7 14.41 -26.63 -0.69
N GLU A 8 15.23 -27.62 -1.06
CA GLU A 8 14.75 -28.96 -1.42
C GLU A 8 14.19 -29.73 -0.22
N MET A 9 14.85 -29.63 0.96
CA MET A 9 14.36 -30.25 2.18
C MET A 9 13.10 -29.56 2.70
N LEU A 10 13.01 -28.25 2.53
CA LEU A 10 11.81 -27.47 2.88
C LEU A 10 10.64 -27.85 1.98
N PHE A 11 10.86 -27.96 0.68
CA PHE A 11 9.87 -28.45 -0.26
C PHE A 11 9.29 -29.81 0.17
N ARG A 12 10.15 -30.77 0.52
CA ARG A 12 9.72 -32.09 1.01
C ARG A 12 8.96 -32.02 2.31
N ALA A 13 9.37 -31.12 3.23
CA ALA A 13 8.69 -30.94 4.50
C ALA A 13 7.27 -30.37 4.30
N LEU A 14 7.11 -29.41 3.41
CA LEU A 14 5.82 -28.83 3.05
C LEU A 14 4.91 -29.82 2.33
N MET A 15 5.45 -30.61 1.40
CA MET A 15 4.70 -31.65 0.70
C MET A 15 4.13 -32.71 1.65
N ASN A 16 4.93 -33.14 2.62
CA ASN A 16 4.58 -34.24 3.54
C ASN A 16 3.94 -33.77 4.85
N ALA A 17 3.71 -32.47 5.04
CA ALA A 17 3.23 -31.87 6.28
C ALA A 17 4.08 -32.28 7.52
N ASP A 18 5.41 -32.39 7.34
CA ASP A 18 6.32 -32.79 8.41
C ASP A 18 6.73 -31.55 9.25
N GLU A 19 5.98 -31.33 10.34
CA GLU A 19 6.21 -30.18 11.24
C GLU A 19 7.61 -30.19 11.88
N ALA A 20 8.14 -31.37 12.21
CA ALA A 20 9.47 -31.48 12.82
C ALA A 20 10.56 -31.08 11.81
N MET A 21 10.42 -31.50 10.57
CA MET A 21 11.33 -31.11 9.49
C MET A 21 11.16 -29.63 9.14
N MET A 22 9.95 -29.09 9.08
CA MET A 22 9.69 -27.67 8.88
C MET A 22 10.39 -26.80 9.94
N ALA A 23 10.26 -27.16 11.23
CA ALA A 23 10.93 -26.47 12.32
C ALA A 23 12.47 -26.58 12.23
N ALA A 24 13.00 -27.71 11.78
CA ALA A 24 14.44 -27.88 11.58
C ALA A 24 14.95 -27.02 10.41
N MET A 25 14.19 -26.95 9.31
CA MET A 25 14.54 -26.15 8.14
C MET A 25 14.37 -24.65 8.43
N ALA A 26 13.38 -24.25 9.21
CA ALA A 26 13.24 -22.86 9.70
C ALA A 26 14.51 -22.40 10.44
N ARG A 27 15.04 -23.23 11.34
CA ARG A 27 16.31 -22.96 12.04
C ARG A 27 17.50 -22.85 11.10
N ALA A 28 17.59 -23.75 10.13
CA ALA A 28 18.64 -23.73 9.12
C ALA A 28 18.55 -22.48 8.23
N ALA A 29 17.36 -22.12 7.77
CA ALA A 29 17.11 -20.94 6.98
C ALA A 29 17.48 -19.64 7.72
N VAL A 30 17.09 -19.50 8.98
CA VAL A 30 17.49 -18.36 9.81
C VAL A 30 19.02 -18.30 9.97
N THR A 31 19.67 -19.44 10.16
CA THR A 31 21.13 -19.49 10.27
C THR A 31 21.83 -19.02 8.99
N GLN A 32 21.33 -19.45 7.84
CA GLN A 32 21.94 -19.22 6.54
C GLN A 32 21.62 -17.82 5.99
N PHE A 33 20.39 -17.37 6.14
CA PHE A 33 19.86 -16.23 5.38
C PHE A 33 19.63 -14.97 6.23
N ALA A 34 19.34 -15.09 7.53
CA ALA A 34 19.03 -13.93 8.36
C ALA A 34 20.22 -12.98 8.52
N GLY A 35 21.45 -13.50 8.56
CA GLY A 35 22.67 -12.70 8.77
C GLY A 35 22.63 -11.94 10.09
N MET A 36 22.20 -12.62 11.17
CA MET A 36 22.12 -12.06 12.51
C MET A 36 23.54 -11.89 13.07
N GLU A 37 23.89 -10.64 13.39
CA GLU A 37 25.15 -10.29 14.06
C GLU A 37 24.85 -9.87 15.51
N PRO A 38 25.56 -10.41 16.50
CA PRO A 38 25.38 -10.04 17.90
C PRO A 38 25.55 -8.54 18.15
N GLY A 39 24.64 -7.96 18.95
CA GLY A 39 24.69 -6.52 19.30
C GLY A 39 24.18 -5.55 18.24
N ARG A 40 23.76 -6.00 17.08
CA ARG A 40 23.22 -5.11 16.03
C ARG A 40 21.80 -4.66 16.38
N PRO A 41 21.46 -3.34 16.38
CA PRO A 41 20.17 -2.82 16.82
C PRO A 41 19.09 -2.94 15.69
N VAL A 42 18.95 -4.13 15.10
CA VAL A 42 17.98 -4.39 14.02
C VAL A 42 16.83 -5.22 14.55
N GLY A 43 15.60 -4.87 14.18
CA GLY A 43 14.38 -5.56 14.62
C GLY A 43 14.20 -6.95 13.99
N GLY A 44 13.41 -7.81 14.63
CA GLY A 44 13.11 -9.17 14.16
C GLY A 44 12.49 -9.19 12.76
N THR A 45 11.71 -8.19 12.42
CA THR A 45 11.04 -8.03 11.13
C THR A 45 12.02 -7.93 9.96
N TYR A 46 13.17 -7.27 10.15
CA TYR A 46 14.21 -7.20 9.13
C TYR A 46 14.81 -8.58 8.84
N TYR A 47 15.10 -9.35 9.88
CA TYR A 47 15.66 -10.70 9.73
C TYR A 47 14.65 -11.67 9.11
N LEU A 48 13.38 -11.52 9.46
CA LEU A 48 12.28 -12.29 8.86
C LEU A 48 12.19 -12.01 7.36
N TYR A 49 12.09 -10.74 6.97
CA TYR A 49 12.05 -10.33 5.56
C TYR A 49 13.25 -10.87 4.78
N ARG A 50 14.47 -10.70 5.31
CA ARG A 50 15.68 -11.19 4.67
C ARG A 50 15.69 -12.70 4.50
N THR A 51 15.20 -13.46 5.49
CA THR A 51 15.10 -14.91 5.41
C THR A 51 14.09 -15.35 4.37
N LEU A 52 12.88 -14.77 4.40
CA LEU A 52 11.79 -15.12 3.49
C LEU A 52 12.13 -14.79 2.02
N ARG A 53 12.76 -13.65 1.78
CA ARG A 53 13.21 -13.25 0.43
C ARG A 53 14.17 -14.25 -0.20
N ASN A 54 15.04 -14.87 0.61
CA ASN A 54 16.01 -15.86 0.10
C ASN A 54 15.42 -17.27 -0.03
N LEU A 55 14.21 -17.51 0.46
CA LEU A 55 13.54 -18.82 0.38
C LEU A 55 12.66 -18.96 -0.86
N ASP A 56 12.38 -17.86 -1.59
CA ASP A 56 11.51 -17.85 -2.78
C ASP A 56 10.21 -18.67 -2.56
N LEU A 57 9.40 -18.23 -1.61
CA LEU A 57 8.19 -18.96 -1.22
C LEU A 57 7.15 -19.02 -2.34
N ASP A 58 7.14 -18.04 -3.25
CA ASP A 58 6.22 -18.00 -4.38
C ASP A 58 6.61 -19.08 -5.40
N GLY A 59 7.87 -19.14 -5.81
CA GLY A 59 8.37 -20.23 -6.68
C GLY A 59 8.23 -21.61 -6.02
N MET A 60 8.29 -21.68 -4.67
CA MET A 60 8.05 -22.93 -3.95
C MET A 60 6.57 -23.35 -3.99
N MET A 61 5.64 -22.40 -3.89
CA MET A 61 4.20 -22.65 -4.04
C MET A 61 3.87 -23.23 -5.42
N ASP A 62 4.43 -22.63 -6.48
CA ASP A 62 4.22 -23.11 -7.84
C ASP A 62 4.70 -24.56 -8.01
N ARG A 63 5.89 -24.88 -7.51
CA ARG A 63 6.43 -26.27 -7.52
C ARG A 63 5.57 -27.24 -6.70
N LEU A 64 5.02 -26.81 -5.55
CA LEU A 64 4.12 -27.64 -4.75
C LEU A 64 2.83 -27.95 -5.50
N MET A 65 2.27 -26.99 -6.21
CA MET A 65 1.08 -27.18 -7.02
C MET A 65 1.33 -28.06 -8.24
N GLU A 66 2.48 -27.89 -8.92
CA GLU A 66 2.89 -28.77 -10.03
C GLU A 66 3.02 -30.24 -9.58
N GLU A 67 3.72 -30.49 -8.49
CA GLU A 67 3.90 -31.85 -7.94
C GLU A 67 2.55 -32.46 -7.49
N ALA A 68 1.66 -31.66 -6.89
CA ALA A 68 0.32 -32.09 -6.49
C ALA A 68 -0.52 -32.47 -7.72
N GLN A 69 -0.40 -31.73 -8.81
CA GLN A 69 -1.08 -32.00 -10.08
C GLN A 69 -0.54 -33.26 -10.75
N GLU A 70 0.78 -33.49 -10.74
CA GLU A 70 1.39 -34.71 -11.25
C GLU A 70 0.95 -35.97 -10.48
N ARG A 71 0.79 -35.90 -9.18
CA ARG A 71 0.29 -37.01 -8.33
C ARG A 71 -1.16 -37.42 -8.65
N THR A 72 -1.93 -36.53 -9.27
CA THR A 72 -3.33 -36.72 -9.59
C THR A 72 -3.52 -37.06 -11.09
N ASP A 73 -2.45 -37.49 -11.79
CA ASP A 73 -2.44 -37.79 -13.24
C ASP A 73 -2.97 -36.66 -14.12
N GLY A 74 -2.87 -35.40 -13.65
CA GLY A 74 -3.31 -34.20 -14.38
C GLY A 74 -4.81 -33.93 -14.36
N ASP A 75 -5.63 -34.76 -13.73
CA ASP A 75 -7.11 -34.66 -13.69
C ASP A 75 -7.61 -33.96 -12.40
N MET A 76 -6.92 -32.91 -11.95
CA MET A 76 -7.39 -32.11 -10.80
C MET A 76 -8.63 -31.30 -11.16
N THR A 77 -9.69 -31.45 -10.36
CA THR A 77 -10.85 -30.57 -10.50
C THR A 77 -10.54 -29.17 -9.92
N PRO A 78 -11.19 -28.09 -10.41
CA PRO A 78 -10.96 -26.73 -9.88
C PRO A 78 -11.19 -26.62 -8.37
N LEU A 79 -12.04 -27.46 -7.80
CA LEU A 79 -12.26 -27.50 -6.34
C LEU A 79 -11.07 -28.14 -5.61
N GLN A 80 -10.53 -29.23 -6.15
CA GLN A 80 -9.34 -29.90 -5.58
C GLN A 80 -8.11 -29.00 -5.65
N GLU A 81 -7.89 -28.33 -6.78
CA GLU A 81 -6.81 -27.36 -6.93
C GLU A 81 -6.88 -26.24 -5.88
N ARG A 82 -8.09 -25.73 -5.63
CA ARG A 82 -8.30 -24.70 -4.62
C ARG A 82 -8.05 -25.20 -3.19
N LEU A 83 -8.47 -26.42 -2.88
CA LEU A 83 -8.25 -27.02 -1.55
C LEU A 83 -6.78 -27.30 -1.28
N GLU A 84 -6.06 -27.86 -2.26
CA GLU A 84 -4.61 -28.11 -2.17
C GLU A 84 -3.84 -26.79 -2.01
N ARG A 85 -4.17 -25.77 -2.77
CA ARG A 85 -3.58 -24.45 -2.66
C ARG A 85 -3.79 -23.84 -1.26
N GLU A 86 -5.01 -23.91 -0.73
CA GLU A 86 -5.32 -23.41 0.62
C GLU A 86 -4.55 -24.19 1.71
N GLU A 87 -4.39 -25.50 1.51
CA GLU A 87 -3.60 -26.33 2.44
C GLU A 87 -2.12 -25.97 2.40
N PHE A 88 -1.53 -25.78 1.23
CA PHE A 88 -0.14 -25.33 1.09
C PHE A 88 0.06 -23.91 1.61
N GLU A 89 -0.87 -22.98 1.38
CA GLU A 89 -0.84 -21.63 1.97
C GLU A 89 -0.79 -21.70 3.50
N ASN A 90 -1.59 -22.56 4.11
CA ASN A 90 -1.59 -22.74 5.57
C ASN A 90 -0.25 -23.29 6.07
N ARG A 91 0.33 -24.28 5.39
CA ARG A 91 1.66 -24.82 5.73
C ARG A 91 2.77 -23.80 5.58
N ILE A 92 2.72 -22.95 4.56
CA ILE A 92 3.66 -21.84 4.39
C ILE A 92 3.50 -20.78 5.49
N GLU A 93 2.29 -20.50 5.94
CA GLU A 93 2.06 -19.61 7.08
C GLU A 93 2.57 -20.20 8.39
N ASP A 94 2.46 -21.50 8.59
CA ASP A 94 3.06 -22.21 9.73
C ASP A 94 4.59 -22.12 9.69
N LEU A 95 5.20 -22.33 8.52
CA LEU A 95 6.63 -22.14 8.32
C LEU A 95 7.08 -20.72 8.65
N LYS A 96 6.36 -19.69 8.19
CA LYS A 96 6.67 -18.28 8.51
C LYS A 96 6.63 -18.05 10.03
N ARG A 97 5.66 -18.63 10.71
CA ARG A 97 5.56 -18.57 12.19
C ARG A 97 6.75 -19.25 12.89
N GLU A 98 7.21 -20.38 12.38
CA GLU A 98 8.40 -21.06 12.93
C GLU A 98 9.69 -20.26 12.71
N ILE A 99 9.85 -19.65 11.53
CA ILE A 99 10.98 -18.76 11.23
C ILE A 99 10.97 -17.55 12.18
N GLU A 100 9.81 -16.92 12.39
CA GLU A 100 9.65 -15.79 13.30
C GLU A 100 9.97 -16.19 14.74
N ALA A 101 9.48 -17.35 15.18
CA ALA A 101 9.76 -17.89 16.52
C ALA A 101 11.26 -18.16 16.73
N GLU A 102 11.97 -18.67 15.73
CA GLU A 102 13.41 -18.90 15.79
C GLU A 102 14.19 -17.59 15.83
N ILE A 103 13.86 -16.61 15.00
CA ILE A 103 14.46 -15.28 15.03
C ILE A 103 14.27 -14.66 16.42
N ARG A 104 13.06 -14.76 16.98
CA ARG A 104 12.73 -14.26 18.31
C ARG A 104 13.57 -14.95 19.39
N ARG A 105 13.72 -16.27 19.33
CA ARG A 105 14.58 -17.02 20.27
C ARG A 105 16.02 -16.53 20.25
N ARG A 106 16.60 -16.32 19.07
CA ARG A 106 17.98 -15.83 18.90
C ARG A 106 18.16 -14.40 19.38
N LEU A 107 17.21 -13.53 19.08
CA LEU A 107 17.23 -12.15 19.57
C LEU A 107 17.13 -12.07 21.10
N VAL A 108 16.33 -12.93 21.73
CA VAL A 108 16.25 -13.03 23.19
C VAL A 108 17.57 -13.52 23.79
N ALA A 109 18.20 -14.51 23.15
CA ALA A 109 19.49 -15.04 23.61
C ALA A 109 20.62 -13.99 23.49
N ASP A 110 20.58 -13.13 22.48
CA ASP A 110 21.60 -12.09 22.23
C ASP A 110 21.41 -10.84 23.12
N ARG A 111 20.19 -10.37 23.31
CA ARG A 111 19.90 -9.07 23.92
C ARG A 111 19.38 -9.13 25.37
N GLY A 112 19.07 -10.30 25.86
CA GLY A 112 18.41 -10.48 27.16
C GLY A 112 16.90 -10.17 27.14
N VAL A 113 16.18 -10.75 28.11
CA VAL A 113 14.71 -10.74 28.16
C VAL A 113 14.13 -9.34 28.30
N GLU A 114 14.78 -8.43 29.04
CA GLU A 114 14.27 -7.07 29.30
C GLU A 114 14.38 -6.14 28.08
N ALA A 115 15.46 -6.24 27.32
CA ALA A 115 15.64 -5.46 26.10
C ALA A 115 14.66 -5.92 25.01
N MET A 116 14.39 -7.23 24.99
CA MET A 116 13.42 -7.83 24.07
C MET A 116 11.97 -7.54 24.42
N ALA A 117 11.62 -7.43 25.70
CA ALA A 117 10.26 -7.07 26.11
C ALA A 117 9.82 -5.70 25.57
N LYS A 118 10.75 -4.78 25.33
CA LYS A 118 10.49 -3.51 24.65
C LYS A 118 10.30 -3.67 23.14
N THR A 119 10.95 -4.66 22.52
CA THR A 119 10.91 -4.88 21.05
C THR A 119 9.80 -5.87 20.67
N LEU A 120 9.37 -6.73 21.60
CA LEU A 120 8.33 -7.75 21.40
C LEU A 120 6.94 -7.31 21.88
N ARG A 121 6.76 -6.07 22.33
CA ARG A 121 5.39 -5.56 22.48
C ARG A 121 4.73 -5.68 21.13
N LYS A 122 3.58 -6.39 21.06
CA LYS A 122 2.72 -6.33 19.86
C LYS A 122 2.67 -4.87 19.45
N PRO A 123 3.07 -4.54 18.22
CA PRO A 123 2.99 -3.15 17.77
C PRO A 123 1.54 -2.69 17.96
N LEU A 124 1.36 -1.44 18.34
CA LEU A 124 0.02 -0.87 18.32
C LEU A 124 -0.50 -0.98 16.88
N PRO A 125 -1.81 -1.17 16.67
CA PRO A 125 -2.38 -1.23 15.31
C PRO A 125 -1.93 -0.07 14.41
N GLU A 126 -1.60 1.07 15.02
CA GLU A 126 -1.12 2.29 14.36
C GLU A 126 0.33 2.19 13.86
N ASP A 127 1.13 1.28 14.45
CA ASP A 127 2.55 1.10 14.15
C ASP A 127 2.84 -0.17 13.34
N VAL A 128 1.81 -0.96 13.04
CA VAL A 128 1.93 -2.16 12.19
C VAL A 128 2.33 -1.74 10.78
N ASP A 129 3.44 -2.30 10.29
CA ASP A 129 3.91 -2.06 8.92
C ASP A 129 2.99 -2.77 7.92
N PHE A 130 2.45 -2.02 6.96
CA PHE A 130 1.51 -2.54 5.96
C PHE A 130 2.12 -3.65 5.09
N MET A 131 3.43 -3.55 4.78
CA MET A 131 4.14 -4.53 3.97
C MET A 131 4.28 -5.90 4.64
N HIS A 132 4.14 -5.94 5.97
CA HIS A 132 4.38 -7.14 6.79
C HIS A 132 3.21 -7.50 7.68
N SER A 133 2.03 -6.91 7.42
CA SER A 133 0.84 -7.14 8.25
C SER A 133 0.20 -8.49 7.96
N SER A 134 -0.11 -9.21 9.03
CA SER A 134 -0.94 -10.41 8.97
C SER A 134 -2.40 -10.10 8.59
N ARG A 135 -3.18 -11.12 8.23
CA ARG A 135 -4.62 -10.97 7.94
C ARG A 135 -5.40 -10.36 9.12
N GLU A 136 -5.07 -10.75 10.36
CA GLU A 136 -5.71 -10.22 11.58
C GLU A 136 -5.35 -8.75 11.81
N GLU A 137 -4.08 -8.40 11.66
CA GLU A 137 -3.60 -7.02 11.78
C GLU A 137 -4.23 -6.13 10.70
N MET A 138 -4.34 -6.61 9.46
CA MET A 138 -5.02 -5.91 8.38
C MET A 138 -6.50 -5.65 8.71
N ALA A 139 -7.20 -6.59 9.34
CA ALA A 139 -8.58 -6.39 9.78
C ALA A 139 -8.71 -5.29 10.85
N ASN A 140 -7.71 -5.15 11.74
CA ASN A 140 -7.66 -4.07 12.72
C ASN A 140 -7.32 -2.72 12.08
N ILE A 141 -6.37 -2.70 11.15
CA ILE A 141 -6.00 -1.53 10.34
C ILE A 141 -7.25 -1.02 9.59
N ARG A 142 -8.03 -1.90 9.00
CA ARG A 142 -9.27 -1.58 8.28
C ARG A 142 -10.26 -0.77 9.13
N LYS A 143 -10.44 -1.13 10.41
CA LYS A 143 -11.32 -0.38 11.32
C LYS A 143 -10.78 1.02 11.61
N ALA A 144 -9.47 1.19 11.67
CA ALA A 144 -8.82 2.46 11.95
C ALA A 144 -8.73 3.40 10.73
N ILE A 145 -8.82 2.90 9.50
CA ILE A 145 -8.78 3.71 8.27
C ILE A 145 -9.98 4.67 8.18
N GLN A 146 -11.17 4.25 8.54
CA GLN A 146 -12.40 5.04 8.39
C GLN A 146 -12.34 6.44 9.03
N PRO A 147 -11.93 6.62 10.29
CA PRO A 147 -11.80 7.95 10.88
C PRO A 147 -10.72 8.79 10.20
N LEU A 148 -9.61 8.17 9.73
CA LEU A 148 -8.54 8.87 9.03
C LEU A 148 -9.00 9.41 7.66
N THR A 149 -9.78 8.67 6.91
CA THR A 149 -10.32 9.13 5.62
C THR A 149 -11.29 10.30 5.77
N ARG A 150 -12.10 10.33 6.84
CA ARG A 150 -12.94 11.49 7.18
C ARG A 150 -12.08 12.72 7.49
N LYS A 151 -11.01 12.54 8.27
CA LYS A 151 -10.06 13.61 8.61
C LYS A 151 -9.36 14.13 7.35
N LEU A 152 -8.91 13.24 6.46
CA LEU A 152 -8.32 13.58 5.16
C LEU A 152 -9.25 14.44 4.30
N ALA A 153 -10.48 13.99 4.11
CA ALA A 153 -11.48 14.73 3.33
C ALA A 153 -11.76 16.12 3.91
N ALA A 154 -11.89 16.21 5.25
CA ALA A 154 -12.10 17.49 5.93
C ALA A 154 -10.91 18.44 5.76
N ARG A 155 -9.67 17.94 5.82
CA ARG A 155 -8.44 18.73 5.63
C ARG A 155 -8.31 19.24 4.21
N LEU A 156 -8.47 18.38 3.22
CA LEU A 156 -8.45 18.78 1.82
C LEU A 156 -9.56 19.79 1.47
N ALA A 157 -10.72 19.68 2.11
CA ALA A 157 -11.79 20.66 1.96
C ALA A 157 -11.43 22.03 2.60
N ARG A 158 -10.74 22.05 3.76
CA ARG A 158 -10.30 23.30 4.46
C ARG A 158 -9.22 24.05 3.67
N LYS A 159 -8.22 23.37 3.12
CA LYS A 159 -7.16 23.98 2.30
C LYS A 159 -7.73 24.82 1.15
N ARG A 160 -8.95 24.51 0.74
CA ARG A 160 -9.72 25.26 -0.28
C ARG A 160 -10.32 26.56 0.26
N LYS A 161 -10.62 26.64 1.57
CA LYS A 161 -11.34 27.75 2.18
C LYS A 161 -10.45 29.00 2.36
N HIS A 162 -9.14 28.80 2.60
CA HIS A 162 -8.23 29.90 2.93
C HIS A 162 -7.76 30.74 1.75
N LYS A 163 -7.97 30.31 0.49
CA LYS A 163 -7.46 31.01 -0.70
C LYS A 163 -8.47 31.78 -1.53
N ARG A 164 -9.78 31.73 -1.24
CA ARG A 164 -10.78 32.46 -2.03
C ARG A 164 -11.78 33.19 -1.13
N LYS A 165 -11.82 34.52 -1.25
CA LYS A 165 -12.98 35.31 -0.85
C LYS A 165 -14.12 34.94 -1.82
N GLY A 166 -15.27 34.53 -1.31
CA GLY A 166 -16.47 34.29 -2.12
C GLY A 166 -17.02 35.59 -2.71
N PRO A 167 -18.13 35.54 -3.46
CA PRO A 167 -18.79 36.74 -3.95
C PRO A 167 -19.21 37.66 -2.81
N LEU A 168 -19.25 38.94 -3.09
CA LEU A 168 -19.68 39.96 -2.13
C LEU A 168 -21.08 39.63 -1.59
N ASP A 169 -21.22 39.55 -0.28
CA ASP A 169 -22.52 39.48 0.38
C ASP A 169 -23.08 40.88 0.54
N PHE A 170 -23.75 41.35 -0.51
CA PHE A 170 -24.30 42.70 -0.57
C PHE A 170 -25.22 42.97 0.63
N ARG A 171 -26.10 42.01 0.97
CA ARG A 171 -27.05 42.17 2.08
C ARG A 171 -26.32 42.30 3.45
N ALA A 172 -25.31 41.44 3.69
CA ALA A 172 -24.53 41.52 4.91
C ALA A 172 -23.67 42.79 4.95
N THR A 173 -23.10 43.23 3.83
CA THR A 173 -22.34 44.45 3.69
C THR A 173 -23.19 45.69 3.97
N VAL A 174 -24.39 45.79 3.35
CA VAL A 174 -25.34 46.90 3.61
C VAL A 174 -25.81 46.90 5.06
N ARG A 175 -26.15 45.74 5.63
CA ARG A 175 -26.55 45.68 7.04
C ARG A 175 -25.44 46.17 7.98
N GLN A 176 -24.19 45.83 7.68
CA GLN A 176 -23.05 46.29 8.49
C GLN A 176 -22.75 47.77 8.24
N SER A 177 -22.97 48.30 7.04
CA SER A 177 -22.73 49.71 6.73
C SER A 177 -23.64 50.64 7.57
N LEU A 178 -24.81 50.14 8.01
CA LEU A 178 -25.70 50.92 8.89
C LEU A 178 -25.04 51.26 10.23
N SER A 179 -24.15 50.39 10.75
CA SER A 179 -23.37 50.70 11.95
C SER A 179 -22.26 51.73 11.74
N TYR A 180 -21.92 52.01 10.47
CA TYR A 180 -20.93 53.00 10.06
C TYR A 180 -21.57 54.21 9.34
N GLY A 181 -22.80 54.56 9.70
CA GLY A 181 -23.51 55.70 9.10
C GLY A 181 -23.88 55.52 7.62
N GLY A 182 -24.02 54.29 7.14
CA GLY A 182 -24.40 54.01 5.76
C GLY A 182 -23.20 53.83 4.80
N VAL A 183 -21.97 54.03 5.25
CA VAL A 183 -20.78 53.83 4.42
C VAL A 183 -20.31 52.39 4.47
N PRO A 184 -20.12 51.68 3.35
CA PRO A 184 -19.63 50.32 3.34
C PRO A 184 -18.11 50.24 3.59
N ALA A 185 -17.71 50.49 4.85
CA ALA A 185 -16.30 50.50 5.25
C ALA A 185 -15.64 49.13 5.22
N GLU A 186 -16.43 48.07 5.47
CA GLU A 186 -15.94 46.69 5.47
C GLU A 186 -16.84 45.77 4.60
N PRO A 187 -16.42 45.37 3.38
CA PRO A 187 -17.17 44.49 2.55
C PRO A 187 -17.21 43.08 3.14
N ARG A 188 -18.40 42.49 3.29
CA ARG A 188 -18.61 41.12 3.69
C ARG A 188 -18.69 40.21 2.45
N PHE A 189 -17.99 39.09 2.51
CA PHE A 189 -17.99 38.10 1.44
C PHE A 189 -18.72 36.85 1.91
N ARG A 190 -19.50 36.23 1.03
CA ARG A 190 -20.10 34.94 1.30
C ARG A 190 -19.00 33.89 1.42
N ASN A 191 -19.02 33.10 2.48
CA ASN A 191 -18.15 31.94 2.55
C ASN A 191 -18.57 30.96 1.48
N PRO A 192 -17.66 30.57 0.56
CA PRO A 192 -17.98 29.52 -0.40
C PRO A 192 -18.35 28.26 0.38
N ARG A 193 -19.48 27.61 -0.03
CA ARG A 193 -19.82 26.31 0.53
C ARG A 193 -18.66 25.35 0.22
N PRO A 194 -18.13 24.60 1.21
CA PRO A 194 -17.11 23.62 0.95
C PRO A 194 -17.72 22.53 0.08
N ASN A 195 -17.39 22.53 -1.21
CA ASN A 195 -17.66 21.37 -2.04
C ASN A 195 -16.68 20.28 -1.61
N LYS A 196 -17.15 19.04 -1.53
CA LYS A 196 -16.26 17.90 -1.32
C LYS A 196 -15.15 17.93 -2.39
N PRO A 197 -13.90 17.65 -2.04
CA PRO A 197 -12.81 17.60 -3.03
C PRO A 197 -13.00 16.42 -3.99
N GLU A 198 -12.42 16.53 -5.16
CA GLU A 198 -12.29 15.43 -6.12
C GLU A 198 -10.95 14.74 -5.88
N LEU A 199 -10.93 13.43 -5.88
CA LEU A 199 -9.75 12.60 -5.62
C LEU A 199 -9.53 11.64 -6.78
N ILE A 200 -8.30 11.58 -7.26
CA ILE A 200 -7.82 10.58 -8.21
C ILE A 200 -6.73 9.81 -7.50
N VAL A 201 -6.87 8.49 -7.44
CA VAL A 201 -5.89 7.59 -6.84
C VAL A 201 -5.32 6.71 -7.95
N VAL A 202 -4.01 6.64 -8.04
CA VAL A 202 -3.27 5.76 -8.96
C VAL A 202 -2.36 4.88 -8.12
N ALA A 203 -2.64 3.58 -8.08
CA ALA A 203 -2.08 2.68 -7.11
C ALA A 203 -1.37 1.51 -7.76
N ASP A 204 -0.14 1.29 -7.36
CA ASP A 204 0.61 0.08 -7.66
C ASP A 204 0.06 -1.10 -6.86
N ILE A 205 -0.27 -2.20 -7.56
CA ILE A 205 -0.72 -3.45 -6.96
C ILE A 205 0.21 -4.64 -7.32
N SER A 206 1.43 -4.34 -7.76
CA SER A 206 2.43 -5.34 -8.09
C SER A 206 2.84 -6.22 -6.89
N GLY A 207 3.50 -7.33 -7.19
CA GLY A 207 3.92 -8.31 -6.19
C GLY A 207 4.84 -7.73 -5.11
N SER A 208 5.73 -6.77 -5.46
CA SER A 208 6.64 -6.12 -4.51
C SER A 208 5.90 -5.37 -3.39
N VAL A 209 4.71 -4.86 -3.69
CA VAL A 209 3.87 -4.07 -2.76
C VAL A 209 2.53 -4.75 -2.44
N ALA A 210 2.38 -6.05 -2.66
CA ALA A 210 1.09 -6.76 -2.56
C ALA A 210 0.35 -6.54 -1.22
N ALA A 211 1.08 -6.51 -0.09
CA ALA A 211 0.47 -6.22 1.21
C ALA A 211 0.04 -4.75 1.33
N PHE A 212 0.83 -3.82 0.78
CA PHE A 212 0.48 -2.41 0.69
C PHE A 212 -0.68 -2.18 -0.28
N ALA A 213 -0.73 -2.92 -1.39
CA ALA A 213 -1.86 -2.88 -2.32
C ALA A 213 -3.18 -3.22 -1.61
N ARG A 214 -3.21 -4.24 -0.76
CA ARG A 214 -4.41 -4.54 0.06
C ARG A 214 -4.80 -3.35 0.94
N PHE A 215 -3.85 -2.74 1.63
CA PHE A 215 -4.11 -1.52 2.41
C PHE A 215 -4.64 -0.39 1.52
N THR A 216 -4.03 -0.16 0.37
CA THR A 216 -4.43 0.86 -0.60
C THR A 216 -5.86 0.66 -1.08
N LEU A 217 -6.24 -0.56 -1.44
CA LEU A 217 -7.62 -0.86 -1.87
C LEU A 217 -8.63 -0.61 -0.73
N HIS A 218 -8.27 -0.94 0.52
CA HIS A 218 -9.10 -0.58 1.68
C HIS A 218 -9.19 0.93 1.91
N LEU A 219 -8.10 1.66 1.71
CA LEU A 219 -8.07 3.11 1.81
C LEU A 219 -8.96 3.75 0.74
N VAL A 220 -8.83 3.30 -0.52
CA VAL A 220 -9.64 3.75 -1.65
C VAL A 220 -11.13 3.54 -1.39
N TYR A 221 -11.53 2.35 -0.96
CA TYR A 221 -12.92 2.06 -0.60
C TYR A 221 -13.44 2.99 0.49
N ALA A 222 -12.65 3.22 1.54
CA ALA A 222 -13.05 4.13 2.62
C ALA A 222 -13.14 5.60 2.17
N LEU A 223 -12.39 6.00 1.14
CA LEU A 223 -12.41 7.35 0.57
C LEU A 223 -13.64 7.62 -0.30
N GLN A 224 -14.23 6.61 -0.95
CA GLN A 224 -15.36 6.74 -1.86
C GLN A 224 -16.51 7.58 -1.24
N ASN A 225 -16.83 7.34 0.02
CA ASN A 225 -17.93 8.01 0.71
C ASN A 225 -17.58 9.41 1.24
N GLN A 226 -16.31 9.83 1.19
CA GLN A 226 -15.83 11.08 1.80
C GLN A 226 -15.62 12.21 0.79
N PHE A 227 -15.44 11.89 -0.48
CA PHE A 227 -15.17 12.85 -1.55
C PHE A 227 -16.38 13.03 -2.46
N SER A 228 -16.42 14.10 -3.27
CA SER A 228 -17.51 14.33 -4.23
C SER A 228 -17.41 13.41 -5.43
N LYS A 229 -16.19 13.11 -5.82
CA LYS A 229 -15.85 12.20 -6.91
C LYS A 229 -14.51 11.55 -6.54
N VAL A 230 -14.48 10.23 -6.52
CA VAL A 230 -13.25 9.45 -6.40
C VAL A 230 -13.11 8.64 -7.68
N ARG A 231 -11.94 8.71 -8.29
CA ARG A 231 -11.55 7.79 -9.36
C ARG A 231 -10.34 7.02 -8.92
N SER A 232 -10.36 5.74 -9.16
CA SER A 232 -9.37 4.81 -8.66
C SER A 232 -8.83 3.99 -9.82
N PHE A 233 -7.53 4.06 -9.96
CA PHE A 233 -6.77 3.35 -10.98
C PHE A 233 -5.79 2.43 -10.29
N VAL A 234 -5.63 1.24 -10.82
CA VAL A 234 -4.62 0.29 -10.38
C VAL A 234 -3.74 -0.09 -11.56
N PHE A 235 -2.49 -0.44 -11.28
CA PHE A 235 -1.55 -0.83 -12.31
C PHE A 235 -0.51 -1.84 -11.80
N ILE A 236 0.07 -2.56 -12.75
CA ILE A 236 1.34 -3.29 -12.64
C ILE A 236 2.23 -2.81 -13.78
N ASP A 237 2.11 -3.37 -14.98
CA ASP A 237 2.68 -2.86 -16.23
C ASP A 237 1.59 -2.33 -17.18
N GLY A 238 0.34 -2.75 -17.01
CA GLY A 238 -0.87 -2.13 -17.56
C GLY A 238 -1.62 -1.31 -16.50
N LEU A 239 -2.58 -0.48 -16.93
CA LEU A 239 -3.39 0.36 -16.04
C LEU A 239 -4.88 0.18 -16.32
N ASP A 240 -5.65 -0.01 -15.25
CA ASP A 240 -7.11 -0.12 -15.34
C ASP A 240 -7.82 0.82 -14.36
N GLU A 241 -9.02 1.30 -14.76
CA GLU A 241 -9.89 2.07 -13.87
C GLU A 241 -10.85 1.16 -13.12
N VAL A 242 -10.62 1.00 -11.83
CA VAL A 242 -11.40 0.14 -10.94
C VAL A 242 -12.47 0.88 -10.11
N THR A 243 -12.78 2.12 -10.46
CA THR A 243 -13.75 2.96 -9.73
C THR A 243 -15.10 2.27 -9.55
N HIS A 244 -15.62 1.65 -10.61
CA HIS A 244 -16.90 0.94 -10.60
C HIS A 244 -16.91 -0.28 -9.69
N MET A 245 -15.78 -0.99 -9.56
CA MET A 245 -15.66 -2.17 -8.71
C MET A 245 -15.83 -1.85 -7.22
N PHE A 246 -15.57 -0.60 -6.81
CA PHE A 246 -15.76 -0.13 -5.45
C PHE A 246 -17.14 0.50 -5.21
N GLN A 247 -17.75 1.06 -6.23
CA GLN A 247 -19.04 1.76 -6.13
C GLN A 247 -20.21 0.79 -6.07
N ASP A 248 -20.09 -0.35 -6.76
CA ASP A 248 -21.16 -1.33 -6.90
C ASP A 248 -21.20 -2.38 -5.77
N GLU A 249 -20.18 -2.36 -4.89
CA GLU A 249 -20.04 -3.35 -3.83
C GLU A 249 -20.20 -2.75 -2.42
N GLU A 250 -21.09 -3.35 -1.64
CA GLU A 250 -21.28 -2.99 -0.22
C GLU A 250 -20.19 -3.61 0.68
N ASP A 251 -19.66 -4.80 0.30
CA ASP A 251 -18.56 -5.47 1.02
C ASP A 251 -17.21 -5.22 0.33
N ILE A 252 -16.31 -4.64 1.09
CA ILE A 252 -14.95 -4.38 0.64
C ILE A 252 -14.18 -5.66 0.26
N THR A 253 -14.49 -6.80 0.88
CA THR A 253 -13.82 -8.06 0.57
C THR A 253 -14.12 -8.48 -0.86
N ASN A 254 -15.38 -8.33 -1.28
CA ASN A 254 -15.80 -8.58 -2.65
C ASN A 254 -15.19 -7.56 -3.61
N ALA A 255 -15.17 -6.27 -3.26
CA ALA A 255 -14.55 -5.24 -4.09
C ALA A 255 -13.06 -5.53 -4.33
N VAL A 256 -12.31 -5.87 -3.28
CA VAL A 256 -10.88 -6.24 -3.40
C VAL A 256 -10.70 -7.52 -4.21
N HIS A 257 -11.57 -8.51 -4.03
CA HIS A 257 -11.52 -9.74 -4.83
C HIS A 257 -11.75 -9.43 -6.32
N ARG A 258 -12.73 -8.61 -6.64
CA ARG A 258 -13.00 -8.19 -8.03
C ARG A 258 -11.81 -7.48 -8.65
N VAL A 259 -11.19 -6.53 -7.94
CA VAL A 259 -10.00 -5.86 -8.45
C VAL A 259 -8.88 -6.86 -8.76
N ASN A 260 -8.64 -7.84 -7.89
CA ASN A 260 -7.59 -8.83 -8.09
C ASN A 260 -7.89 -9.85 -9.21
N THR A 261 -9.15 -10.03 -9.60
CA THR A 261 -9.57 -11.05 -10.58
C THR A 261 -10.04 -10.48 -11.91
N GLU A 262 -10.53 -9.24 -11.93
CA GLU A 262 -11.18 -8.64 -13.09
C GLU A 262 -10.37 -7.47 -13.68
N ALA A 263 -9.46 -6.82 -12.89
CA ALA A 263 -8.69 -5.69 -13.37
C ALA A 263 -7.66 -6.11 -14.43
N ASP A 264 -7.65 -5.40 -15.55
CA ASP A 264 -6.71 -5.61 -16.66
C ASP A 264 -5.44 -4.78 -16.44
N VAL A 265 -4.54 -5.30 -15.61
CA VAL A 265 -3.33 -4.61 -15.15
C VAL A 265 -2.03 -5.24 -15.66
N VAL A 266 -2.11 -6.35 -16.38
CA VAL A 266 -0.96 -7.04 -16.96
C VAL A 266 -0.96 -6.86 -18.47
N TRP A 267 0.08 -6.18 -18.97
CA TRP A 267 0.23 -5.89 -20.40
C TRP A 267 1.24 -6.80 -21.09
N VAL A 268 2.43 -6.98 -20.50
CA VAL A 268 3.52 -7.78 -21.10
C VAL A 268 3.91 -8.97 -20.23
N ASP A 269 4.48 -8.71 -19.04
CA ASP A 269 5.08 -9.75 -18.21
C ASP A 269 4.74 -9.63 -16.71
N GLY A 270 3.92 -8.63 -16.34
CA GLY A 270 3.50 -8.42 -14.97
C GLY A 270 4.57 -7.86 -14.04
N HIS A 271 5.69 -7.36 -14.58
CA HIS A 271 6.68 -6.62 -13.81
C HIS A 271 6.35 -5.12 -13.82
N SER A 272 6.44 -4.45 -12.69
CA SER A 272 6.07 -3.04 -12.56
C SER A 272 6.73 -2.15 -13.62
N ASP A 273 5.90 -1.47 -14.42
CA ASP A 273 6.31 -0.43 -15.36
C ASP A 273 5.50 0.84 -15.11
N TYR A 274 6.01 1.66 -14.21
CA TYR A 274 5.40 2.95 -13.87
C TYR A 274 5.30 3.87 -15.08
N GLY A 275 6.32 3.88 -15.92
CA GLY A 275 6.36 4.76 -17.07
C GLY A 275 5.28 4.43 -18.09
N HIS A 276 5.09 3.18 -18.42
CA HIS A 276 4.02 2.73 -19.30
C HIS A 276 2.65 3.04 -18.69
N ALA A 277 2.41 2.64 -17.44
CA ALA A 277 1.15 2.88 -16.75
C ALA A 277 0.80 4.39 -16.69
N PHE A 278 1.79 5.25 -16.43
CA PHE A 278 1.58 6.71 -16.43
C PHE A 278 1.30 7.27 -17.82
N GLY A 279 1.94 6.73 -18.87
CA GLY A 279 1.63 7.08 -20.25
C GLY A 279 0.17 6.79 -20.58
N VAL A 280 -0.29 5.56 -20.33
CA VAL A 280 -1.68 5.11 -20.50
C VAL A 280 -2.65 5.98 -19.68
N PHE A 281 -2.30 6.27 -18.42
CA PHE A 281 -3.10 7.15 -17.57
C PHE A 281 -3.29 8.54 -18.18
N TRP A 282 -2.22 9.14 -18.67
CA TRP A 282 -2.28 10.48 -19.24
C TRP A 282 -3.06 10.53 -20.56
N GLU A 283 -2.81 9.59 -21.46
CA GLU A 283 -3.48 9.51 -22.76
C GLU A 283 -5.00 9.37 -22.59
N ASN A 284 -5.44 8.51 -21.71
CA ASN A 284 -6.85 8.20 -21.53
C ASN A 284 -7.57 9.18 -20.59
N PHE A 285 -6.92 9.64 -19.52
CA PHE A 285 -7.58 10.35 -18.42
C PHE A 285 -6.99 11.73 -18.10
N GLY A 286 -5.86 12.09 -18.69
CA GLY A 286 -5.19 13.37 -18.43
C GLY A 286 -6.04 14.61 -18.79
N SER A 287 -7.03 14.49 -19.67
CA SER A 287 -7.98 15.57 -20.02
C SER A 287 -8.98 15.85 -18.90
N GLU A 288 -9.26 14.89 -18.01
CA GLU A 288 -10.23 15.02 -16.94
C GLU A 288 -9.65 15.65 -15.67
N ILE A 289 -8.32 15.69 -15.56
CA ILE A 289 -7.63 16.32 -14.45
C ILE A 289 -7.84 17.83 -14.52
N ASN A 290 -8.24 18.42 -13.40
CA ASN A 290 -8.53 19.86 -13.32
C ASN A 290 -8.14 20.45 -11.97
N SER A 291 -8.24 21.77 -11.84
CA SER A 291 -7.86 22.51 -10.64
C SER A 291 -8.65 22.19 -9.34
N LYS A 292 -9.59 21.25 -9.38
CA LYS A 292 -10.30 20.71 -8.20
C LYS A 292 -9.79 19.35 -7.82
N SER A 293 -9.11 18.66 -8.72
CA SER A 293 -8.62 17.29 -8.53
C SER A 293 -7.39 17.29 -7.65
N THR A 294 -7.39 16.45 -6.62
CA THR A 294 -6.18 16.04 -5.90
C THR A 294 -5.78 14.67 -6.44
N VAL A 295 -4.54 14.51 -6.85
CA VAL A 295 -4.02 13.23 -7.35
C VAL A 295 -3.11 12.62 -6.31
N MET A 296 -3.30 11.34 -6.00
CA MET A 296 -2.49 10.57 -5.08
C MET A 296 -1.92 9.35 -5.80
N PHE A 297 -0.60 9.27 -5.86
CA PHE A 297 0.12 8.09 -6.31
C PHE A 297 0.51 7.24 -5.09
N LEU A 298 0.31 5.93 -5.18
CA LEU A 298 0.62 4.99 -4.11
C LEU A 298 1.47 3.85 -4.68
N GLY A 299 2.69 3.70 -4.18
CA GLY A 299 3.63 2.69 -4.64
C GLY A 299 5.07 3.00 -4.24
N ASP A 300 5.96 2.03 -4.44
CA ASP A 300 7.38 2.09 -4.06
C ASP A 300 8.27 2.82 -5.07
N ALA A 301 7.73 3.14 -6.25
CA ALA A 301 8.43 3.73 -7.38
C ALA A 301 9.57 2.85 -7.92
N ARG A 302 9.45 1.52 -7.80
CA ARG A 302 10.39 0.57 -8.41
C ARG A 302 9.98 0.25 -9.83
N ASN A 303 10.75 0.75 -10.77
CA ASN A 303 10.36 0.82 -12.18
C ASN A 303 11.05 -0.25 -13.04
N ASN A 304 11.71 -1.24 -12.45
CA ASN A 304 12.44 -2.30 -13.17
C ASN A 304 13.32 -1.78 -14.30
N TYR A 305 13.95 -0.61 -14.09
CA TYR A 305 14.81 0.10 -15.05
C TYR A 305 14.14 0.51 -16.38
N HIS A 306 12.80 0.52 -16.44
CA HIS A 306 12.05 1.08 -17.58
C HIS A 306 12.10 2.61 -17.61
N ALA A 307 11.65 3.21 -18.73
CA ALA A 307 11.53 4.66 -18.84
C ALA A 307 10.54 5.19 -17.78
N THR A 308 10.89 6.27 -17.08
CA THR A 308 10.10 6.76 -15.95
C THR A 308 8.84 7.52 -16.36
N ASN A 309 8.84 8.12 -17.56
CA ASN A 309 7.79 9.03 -18.02
C ASN A 309 7.37 10.08 -16.97
N ALA A 310 8.33 10.59 -16.19
CA ALA A 310 8.10 11.58 -15.13
C ALA A 310 7.43 12.87 -15.64
N TRP A 311 7.50 13.12 -16.95
CA TRP A 311 6.76 14.21 -17.57
C TRP A 311 5.25 14.13 -17.34
N VAL A 312 4.68 12.94 -17.17
CA VAL A 312 3.26 12.74 -16.85
C VAL A 312 2.93 13.34 -15.49
N ILE A 313 3.75 13.08 -14.47
CA ILE A 313 3.57 13.68 -13.13
C ILE A 313 3.65 15.20 -13.23
N LYS A 314 4.61 15.73 -13.99
CA LYS A 314 4.76 17.17 -14.23
C LYS A 314 3.52 17.78 -14.89
N GLU A 315 2.98 17.16 -15.92
CA GLU A 315 1.78 17.66 -16.60
C GLU A 315 0.53 17.53 -15.71
N THR A 316 0.46 16.44 -14.92
CA THR A 316 -0.57 16.27 -13.90
C THR A 316 -0.53 17.39 -12.85
N ALA A 317 0.66 17.73 -12.35
CA ALA A 317 0.84 18.80 -11.37
C ALA A 317 0.45 20.21 -11.91
N LYS A 318 0.60 20.46 -13.20
CA LYS A 318 0.16 21.72 -13.82
C LYS A 318 -1.36 21.85 -13.83
N LYS A 319 -2.10 20.77 -13.99
CA LYS A 319 -3.57 20.77 -14.10
C LYS A 319 -4.25 20.55 -12.76
N ALA A 320 -3.72 19.63 -11.96
CA ALA A 320 -4.28 19.26 -10.68
C ALA A 320 -4.14 20.38 -9.66
N ARG A 321 -4.94 20.30 -8.64
CA ARG A 321 -4.83 21.17 -7.46
C ARG A 321 -3.62 20.84 -6.60
N SER A 322 -3.38 19.56 -6.43
CA SER A 322 -2.25 19.02 -5.66
C SER A 322 -1.96 17.60 -6.11
N VAL A 323 -0.70 17.23 -6.06
CA VAL A 323 -0.20 15.89 -6.38
C VAL A 323 0.63 15.40 -5.20
N PHE A 324 0.28 14.25 -4.64
CA PHE A 324 0.99 13.64 -3.51
C PHE A 324 1.40 12.22 -3.86
N TRP A 325 2.50 11.78 -3.26
CA TRP A 325 2.96 10.40 -3.35
C TRP A 325 3.06 9.77 -1.96
N LEU A 326 2.46 8.59 -1.79
CA LEU A 326 2.59 7.76 -0.59
C LEU A 326 3.43 6.53 -0.93
N ASN A 327 4.61 6.45 -0.34
CA ASN A 327 5.56 5.37 -0.59
C ASN A 327 5.60 4.42 0.60
N PRO A 328 5.37 3.10 0.41
CA PRO A 328 5.40 2.09 1.47
C PRO A 328 6.80 1.72 1.94
N GLU A 329 7.85 2.17 1.24
CA GLU A 329 9.22 1.89 1.63
C GLU A 329 9.80 2.95 2.59
N PRO A 330 10.71 2.53 3.49
CA PRO A 330 11.49 3.49 4.28
C PRO A 330 12.29 4.43 3.39
N LYS A 331 12.44 5.67 3.80
CA LYS A 331 13.25 6.67 3.06
C LYS A 331 14.68 6.22 2.77
N SER A 332 15.24 5.33 3.59
CA SER A 332 16.58 4.76 3.38
C SER A 332 16.69 3.85 2.15
N TYR A 333 15.55 3.41 1.61
CA TYR A 333 15.50 2.58 0.39
C TYR A 333 15.14 3.37 -0.87
N TRP A 334 14.75 4.64 -0.72
CA TRP A 334 14.43 5.51 -1.84
C TRP A 334 15.66 5.72 -2.72
N ASP A 335 15.47 5.67 -4.02
CA ASP A 335 16.54 5.74 -5.04
C ASP A 335 17.62 4.66 -4.92
N THR A 336 17.30 3.54 -4.24
CA THR A 336 18.17 2.37 -4.22
C THR A 336 17.68 1.32 -5.22
N GLY A 337 18.60 0.68 -5.93
CA GLY A 337 18.24 -0.31 -6.96
C GLY A 337 17.53 0.35 -8.15
N ASP A 338 16.32 -0.06 -8.40
CA ASP A 338 15.46 0.40 -9.49
C ASP A 338 14.40 1.44 -9.06
N SER A 339 14.45 1.89 -7.79
CA SER A 339 13.57 2.96 -7.32
C SER A 339 13.94 4.30 -7.92
N VAL A 340 12.96 5.03 -8.44
CA VAL A 340 13.13 6.33 -9.12
C VAL A 340 12.31 7.44 -8.44
N ILE A 341 12.05 7.29 -7.14
CA ILE A 341 11.13 8.16 -6.42
C ILE A 341 11.55 9.63 -6.43
N THR A 342 12.85 9.94 -6.37
CA THR A 342 13.34 11.33 -6.39
C THR A 342 13.01 12.02 -7.71
N GLU A 343 13.04 11.32 -8.83
CA GLU A 343 12.63 11.89 -10.12
C GLU A 343 11.15 12.31 -10.10
N TYR A 344 10.27 11.46 -9.58
CA TYR A 344 8.85 11.78 -9.44
C TYR A 344 8.59 12.86 -8.38
N ALA A 345 9.35 12.87 -7.29
CA ALA A 345 9.23 13.83 -6.20
C ALA A 345 9.40 15.28 -6.66
N THR A 346 10.25 15.53 -7.67
CA THR A 346 10.49 16.88 -8.20
C THR A 346 9.25 17.52 -8.78
N HIS A 347 8.23 16.73 -9.09
CA HIS A 347 7.00 17.15 -9.75
C HIS A 347 5.75 17.01 -8.85
N THR A 348 5.92 16.62 -7.59
CA THR A 348 4.83 16.48 -6.61
C THR A 348 4.84 17.59 -5.57
N ASP A 349 3.70 17.83 -4.92
CA ASP A 349 3.60 18.73 -3.75
C ASP A 349 4.21 18.08 -2.49
N GLY A 350 4.45 16.78 -2.50
CA GLY A 350 5.13 16.06 -1.44
C GLY A 350 5.10 14.55 -1.62
N VAL A 351 6.20 13.93 -1.18
CA VAL A 351 6.35 12.48 -1.07
C VAL A 351 6.43 12.12 0.41
N PHE A 352 5.61 11.15 0.81
CA PHE A 352 5.48 10.73 2.20
C PHE A 352 5.73 9.25 2.34
N GLU A 353 6.57 8.88 3.30
CA GLU A 353 6.67 7.51 3.74
C GLU A 353 5.36 7.11 4.42
N CYS A 354 4.73 6.03 3.94
CA CYS A 354 3.42 5.58 4.39
C CYS A 354 3.42 4.07 4.61
N ARG A 355 4.11 3.63 5.66
CA ARG A 355 4.27 2.23 6.04
C ARG A 355 3.26 1.76 7.09
N ASN A 356 2.63 2.69 7.78
CA ASN A 356 1.70 2.39 8.87
C ASN A 356 0.65 3.50 9.02
N LEU A 357 -0.37 3.26 9.86
CA LEU A 357 -1.46 4.21 10.09
C LEU A 357 -0.98 5.53 10.71
N ARG A 358 0.05 5.51 11.56
CA ARG A 358 0.62 6.71 12.17
C ARG A 358 1.23 7.63 11.12
N GLN A 359 1.93 7.08 10.14
CA GLN A 359 2.49 7.85 9.04
C GLN A 359 1.40 8.37 8.10
N LEU A 360 0.35 7.57 7.83
CA LEU A 360 -0.83 8.06 7.12
C LEU A 360 -1.50 9.22 7.86
N GLU A 361 -1.63 9.13 9.18
CA GLU A 361 -2.16 10.23 9.99
C GLU A 361 -1.28 11.48 9.90
N GLY A 362 0.04 11.32 9.96
CA GLY A 362 1.01 12.40 9.77
C GLY A 362 0.86 13.08 8.41
N PHE A 363 0.66 12.31 7.33
CA PHE A 363 0.32 12.85 6.01
C PHE A 363 -0.99 13.66 6.05
N VAL A 364 -2.05 13.10 6.63
CA VAL A 364 -3.33 13.80 6.77
C VAL A 364 -3.17 15.11 7.55
N ASP A 365 -2.34 15.14 8.59
CA ASP A 365 -2.07 16.33 9.38
C ASP A 365 -1.24 17.36 8.62
N HIS A 366 -0.32 16.95 7.77
CA HIS A 366 0.44 17.84 6.88
C HIS A 366 -0.47 18.62 5.90
N LEU A 367 -1.61 18.07 5.53
CA LEU A 367 -2.57 18.73 4.65
C LEU A 367 -3.35 19.88 5.32
N ALA A 368 -3.16 20.12 6.62
CA ALA A 368 -3.79 21.20 7.36
C ALA A 368 -3.13 22.53 7.08
#